data_2ab1f53e9047653fac69375c0bd3801b
#
_entry.id   2ab1f53e9047653fac69375c0bd3801b
#
_cell.length_a   1.000
_cell.length_b   1.000
_cell.length_c   1.000
_cell.angle_alpha   90.00
_cell.angle_beta   90.00
_cell.angle_gamma   90.00
#
_symmetry.space_group_name_H-M   'P 1'
#
loop_
_entity.id
_entity.type
_entity.pdbx_description
1 polymer ?
#
loop_
_entity_poly.entity_id
_entity_poly.type
_entity_poly.pdbx_seq_one_letter_code
_entity_poly.pdbx_strand_id
1 'polypeptide(L)' 'MNKKNELIELIIKLEPVEFIGLARVLCVDIINKEDKTTRDFYDVLNDMVNKFNTLARKQRREILSVLRRVKKENVIRTEN' A
#
# COMPACT_ATOMS: atom_id res chain seq x y z
N MET A 1 5.66 18.66 5.90
CA MET A 1 4.81 17.65 5.30
C MET A 1 4.95 16.32 5.96
N ASN A 2 3.86 15.69 6.24
CA ASN A 2 3.83 14.46 6.99
C ASN A 2 4.07 13.26 6.07
N LYS A 3 5.03 12.40 6.44
CA LYS A 3 5.35 11.22 5.65
C LYS A 3 4.18 10.23 5.56
N LYS A 4 3.31 10.23 6.57
CA LYS A 4 2.11 9.39 6.54
C LYS A 4 1.20 9.77 5.40
N ASN A 5 1.06 11.06 5.14
CA ASN A 5 0.20 11.53 4.06
C ASN A 5 0.72 11.09 2.70
N GLU A 6 2.03 11.11 2.52
CA GLU A 6 2.60 10.64 1.27
C GLU A 6 2.33 9.17 1.04
N LEU A 7 2.49 8.35 2.08
CA LEU A 7 2.24 6.92 1.97
C LEU A 7 0.79 6.64 1.60
N ILE A 8 -0.13 7.30 2.29
CA ILE A 8 -1.56 7.12 2.04
C ILE A 8 -1.90 7.52 0.60
N GLU A 9 -1.37 8.65 0.14
CA GLU A 9 -1.61 9.11 -1.22
C GLU A 9 -1.10 8.11 -2.25
N LEU A 10 0.06 7.53 -2.01
CA LEU A 10 0.63 6.54 -2.92
C LEU A 10 -0.21 5.28 -2.95
N ILE A 11 -0.67 4.81 -1.79
CA ILE A 11 -1.46 3.60 -1.72
C ILE A 11 -2.82 3.79 -2.39
N ILE A 12 -3.46 4.93 -2.17
CA ILE A 12 -4.78 5.20 -2.74
C ILE A 12 -4.73 5.18 -4.27
N LYS A 13 -3.62 5.54 -4.84
CA LYS A 13 -3.46 5.59 -6.30
C LYS A 13 -3.09 4.25 -6.92
N LEU A 14 -2.85 3.23 -6.11
CA LEU A 14 -2.52 1.90 -6.62
C LEU A 14 -3.74 1.25 -7.25
N GLU A 15 -3.50 0.45 -8.28
CA GLU A 15 -4.54 -0.38 -8.84
C GLU A 15 -4.82 -1.54 -7.89
N PRO A 16 -6.00 -2.19 -7.99
CA PRO A 16 -6.37 -3.26 -7.06
C PRO A 16 -5.31 -4.36 -6.93
N VAL A 17 -4.73 -4.79 -8.04
CA VAL A 17 -3.70 -5.83 -8.03
C VAL A 17 -2.47 -5.37 -7.24
N GLU A 18 -2.08 -4.12 -7.44
CA GLU A 18 -0.93 -3.56 -6.75
C GLU A 18 -1.20 -3.38 -5.27
N PHE A 19 -2.40 -2.95 -4.93
CA PHE A 19 -2.81 -2.80 -3.55
C PHE A 19 -2.76 -4.14 -2.81
N ILE A 20 -3.29 -5.18 -3.43
CA ILE A 20 -3.28 -6.53 -2.85
C ILE A 20 -1.83 -7.01 -2.67
N GLY A 21 -0.99 -6.77 -3.66
CA GLY A 21 0.42 -7.13 -3.58
C GLY A 21 1.13 -6.47 -2.40
N LEU A 22 0.86 -5.18 -2.20
CA LEU A 22 1.46 -4.45 -1.10
C LEU A 22 0.95 -4.98 0.25
N ALA A 23 -0.35 -5.28 0.33
CA ALA A 23 -0.90 -5.84 1.56
C ALA A 23 -0.21 -7.16 1.93
N ARG A 24 0.09 -7.99 0.93
CA ARG A 24 0.80 -9.23 1.17
C ARG A 24 2.22 -8.99 1.66
N VAL A 25 2.90 -8.03 1.06
CA VAL A 25 4.25 -7.68 1.49
C VAL A 25 4.27 -7.24 2.95
N LEU A 26 3.25 -6.50 3.35
CA LEU A 26 3.13 -6.00 4.72
C LEU A 26 2.47 -7.01 5.66
N CYS A 27 2.11 -8.18 5.15
CA CYS A 27 1.44 -9.23 5.94
C CYS A 27 0.13 -8.75 6.54
N VAL A 28 -0.64 -8.01 5.76
CA VAL A 28 -1.96 -7.51 6.16
C VAL A 28 -3.02 -8.38 5.51
N ASP A 29 -3.95 -8.90 6.32
CA ASP A 29 -5.04 -9.72 5.81
C ASP A 29 -6.09 -8.86 5.12
N ILE A 30 -6.53 -9.32 3.98
CA ILE A 30 -7.58 -8.64 3.21
C ILE A 30 -8.95 -9.22 3.55
N ILE A 31 -8.96 -10.44 4.03
CA ILE A 31 -10.20 -11.12 4.39
C ILE A 31 -10.35 -11.12 5.90
N ASN A 32 -11.55 -10.79 6.37
CA ASN A 32 -11.88 -10.89 7.78
C ASN A 32 -12.02 -12.36 8.13
N LYS A 33 -11.19 -12.84 9.03
CA LYS A 33 -11.16 -14.26 9.38
C LYS A 33 -12.41 -14.71 10.14
N GLU A 34 -13.04 -13.81 10.87
CA GLU A 34 -14.20 -14.18 11.70
C GLU A 34 -15.43 -14.47 10.86
N ASP A 35 -15.75 -13.61 9.90
CA ASP A 35 -16.95 -13.76 9.08
C ASP A 35 -16.64 -14.07 7.63
N LYS A 36 -15.37 -14.25 7.30
CA LYS A 36 -14.90 -14.62 5.97
C LYS A 36 -15.33 -13.66 4.87
N THR A 37 -15.55 -12.41 5.22
CA THR A 37 -15.88 -11.39 4.25
C THR A 37 -14.64 -10.59 3.86
N THR A 38 -14.70 -9.93 2.71
CA THR A 38 -13.64 -9.02 2.30
C THR A 38 -13.68 -7.79 3.21
N ARG A 39 -12.51 -7.42 3.71
CA ARG A 39 -12.41 -6.27 4.60
C ARG A 39 -12.60 -4.97 3.81
N ASP A 40 -13.11 -3.96 4.49
CA ASP A 40 -13.25 -2.65 3.92
C ASP A 40 -11.89 -2.07 3.52
N PHE A 41 -11.88 -1.32 2.41
CA PHE A 41 -10.65 -0.72 1.91
C PHE A 41 -9.93 0.11 2.98
N TYR A 42 -10.69 0.94 3.69
CA TYR A 42 -10.09 1.81 4.71
C TYR A 42 -9.55 1.02 5.90
N ASP A 43 -10.19 -0.08 6.23
CA ASP A 43 -9.73 -0.94 7.30
C ASP A 43 -8.39 -1.58 6.94
N VAL A 44 -8.28 -2.09 5.72
CA VAL A 44 -7.02 -2.66 5.23
C VAL A 44 -5.96 -1.58 5.12
N LEU A 45 -6.32 -0.42 4.60
CA LEU A 45 -5.39 0.70 4.47
C LEU A 45 -4.82 1.10 5.83
N ASN A 46 -5.68 1.18 6.85
CA ASN A 46 -5.23 1.52 8.19
C ASN A 46 -4.23 0.50 8.72
N ASP A 47 -4.50 -0.79 8.51
CA ASP A 47 -3.56 -1.82 8.93
C ASP A 47 -2.24 -1.74 8.17
N MET A 48 -2.30 -1.43 6.89
CA MET A 48 -1.09 -1.29 6.09
C MET A 48 -0.22 -0.14 6.60
N VAL A 49 -0.84 0.99 6.94
CA VAL A 49 -0.11 2.13 7.50
C VAL A 49 0.53 1.75 8.83
N ASN A 50 -0.22 1.06 9.69
CA ASN A 50 0.31 0.63 10.98
C ASN A 50 1.49 -0.33 10.82
N LYS A 51 1.37 -1.30 9.94
CA LYS A 51 2.46 -2.25 9.67
C LYS A 51 3.68 -1.53 9.09
N PHE A 52 3.46 -0.62 8.17
CA PHE A 52 4.53 0.15 7.58
C PHE A 52 5.31 0.91 8.66
N ASN A 53 4.60 1.50 9.60
CA ASN A 53 5.24 2.27 10.66
C ASN A 53 6.06 1.42 11.63
N THR A 54 5.81 0.11 11.66
CA THR A 54 6.60 -0.79 12.51
C THR A 54 7.86 -1.30 11.82
N LEU A 55 8.00 -1.07 10.52
CA LEU A 55 9.16 -1.54 9.77
C LEU A 55 10.39 -0.70 10.07
N ALA A 56 11.57 -1.31 9.86
CA ALA A 56 12.83 -0.59 9.96
C ALA A 56 12.89 0.51 8.88
N ARG A 57 13.63 1.57 9.17
CA ARG A 57 13.76 2.70 8.26
C ARG A 57 14.16 2.27 6.84
N LYS A 58 15.09 1.34 6.74
CA LYS A 58 15.57 0.86 5.45
C LYS A 58 14.43 0.22 4.66
N GLN A 59 13.63 -0.60 5.32
CA GLN A 59 12.50 -1.27 4.67
C GLN A 59 11.45 -0.27 4.22
N ARG A 60 11.17 0.74 5.06
CA ARG A 60 10.20 1.77 4.69
C ARG A 60 10.65 2.54 3.45
N ARG A 61 11.94 2.85 3.36
CA ARG A 61 12.49 3.53 2.19
C ARG A 61 12.34 2.69 0.93
N GLU A 62 12.60 1.39 1.05
CA GLU A 62 12.49 0.50 -0.10
C GLU A 62 11.06 0.43 -0.60
N ILE A 63 10.10 0.33 0.30
CA ILE A 63 8.69 0.28 -0.09
C ILE A 63 8.27 1.58 -0.76
N LEU A 64 8.63 2.72 -0.18
CA LEU A 64 8.30 4.01 -0.78
C LEU A 64 8.92 4.17 -2.16
N SER A 65 10.14 3.70 -2.33
CA SER A 65 10.82 3.75 -3.62
C SER A 65 10.07 2.95 -4.67
N VAL A 66 9.62 1.75 -4.30
CA VAL A 66 8.87 0.90 -5.22
C VAL A 66 7.53 1.55 -5.57
N LEU A 67 6.84 2.09 -4.58
CA LEU A 67 5.54 2.74 -4.82
C LEU A 67 5.66 3.92 -5.76
N ARG A 68 6.69 4.72 -5.59
CA ARG A 68 6.92 5.86 -6.46
C ARG A 68 7.24 5.43 -7.88
N ARG A 69 7.97 4.33 -8.02
CA ARG A 69 8.32 3.78 -9.31
C ARG A 69 7.10 3.24 -10.06
N VAL A 70 6.24 2.53 -9.35
CA VAL A 70 5.01 1.98 -9.93
C VAL A 70 4.15 3.11 -10.48
N LYS A 71 3.97 4.16 -9.69
CA LYS A 71 3.19 5.32 -10.13
C LYS A 71 3.79 5.95 -11.38
N LYS A 72 5.10 6.06 -11.43
CA LYS A 72 5.79 6.64 -12.57
C LYS A 72 5.59 5.79 -13.82
N GLU A 73 5.68 4.48 -13.67
CA GLU A 73 5.47 3.57 -14.80
C GLU A 73 4.04 3.65 -15.33
N ASN A 74 3.07 3.77 -14.43
CA ASN A 74 1.67 3.89 -14.85
C ASN A 74 1.45 5.15 -15.66
N VAL A 75 2.08 6.24 -15.28
CA VAL A 75 1.99 7.48 -16.04
C VAL A 75 2.57 7.30 -17.45
N ILE A 76 3.69 6.63 -17.55
CA ILE A 76 4.34 6.38 -18.83
C ILE A 76 3.44 5.54 -19.73
N ARG A 77 2.81 4.51 -19.18
CA ARG A 77 1.89 3.67 -19.94
C ARG A 77 0.69 4.45 -20.45
N THR A 78 0.20 5.36 -19.65
CA THR A 78 -0.96 6.15 -20.02
C THR A 78 -0.65 7.05 -21.21
N GLU A 79 0.55 7.56 -21.28
CA GLU A 79 0.96 8.41 -22.38
C GLU A 79 1.15 7.65 -23.69
N ASN A 80 1.44 6.39 -23.61
CA ASN A 80 1.60 5.56 -24.81
C ASN A 80 0.25 5.07 -25.33
#